data_e85dc138a16616fa04a95fb8bd18c10a
#
_entry.id   e85dc138a16616fa04a95fb8bd18c10a
#
_cell.length_a   1.000
_cell.length_b   1.000
_cell.length_c   1.000
_cell.angle_alpha   90.00
_cell.angle_beta   90.00
_cell.angle_gamma   90.00
#
_symmetry.space_group_name_H-M   'P 1'
#
loop_
_entity.id
_entity.type
_entity.pdbx_description
1 polymer ?
#
loop_
_entity_poly.entity_id
_entity_poly.type
_entity_poly.pdbx_seq_one_letter_code
_entity_poly.pdbx_strand_id
1 'polypeptide(L)'
;HKIVGSARLENGPVWNALELEDAETVLGINSARVRYDDFGPIGFLGVTRDQAEIDFKVRMLAPSSGMTEDPITGSLNAALAKWLVSQGRLNDSLIIAQGQKIGREGRVFVKLINRDDGKITIGGDTQILIAGHVLL
;
A
#
# COMPACT_ATOMS: atom_id res chain seq x y z
N HIS A 1 2.75 -19.04 3.87
CA HIS A 1 1.75 -18.00 3.59
C HIS A 1 1.15 -18.23 2.21
N LYS A 2 -0.16 -18.14 2.13
CA LYS A 2 -0.87 -18.34 0.87
C LYS A 2 -0.92 -17.01 0.09
N ILE A 3 -0.33 -17.02 -1.11
CA ILE A 3 -0.47 -15.93 -2.07
C ILE A 3 -1.75 -16.19 -2.86
N VAL A 4 -2.65 -15.24 -2.89
CA VAL A 4 -3.92 -15.31 -3.63
C VAL A 4 -3.92 -14.46 -4.89
N GLY A 5 -2.97 -13.54 -5.02
CA GLY A 5 -2.79 -12.71 -6.20
C GLY A 5 -1.39 -12.14 -6.28
N SER A 6 -0.95 -11.81 -7.48
CA SER A 6 0.31 -11.09 -7.71
C SER A 6 0.20 -10.21 -8.93
N ALA A 7 0.91 -9.08 -8.90
CA ALA A 7 0.99 -8.16 -10.02
C ALA A 7 2.30 -7.39 -10.01
N ARG A 8 2.72 -6.95 -11.19
CA ARG A 8 3.78 -5.98 -11.37
C ARG A 8 3.13 -4.65 -11.76
N LEU A 9 3.25 -3.65 -10.90
CA LEU A 9 2.54 -2.39 -11.01
C LEU A 9 3.53 -1.25 -11.22
N GLU A 10 3.23 -0.33 -12.13
CA GLU A 10 4.04 0.85 -12.38
C GLU A 10 3.35 2.11 -11.86
N ASN A 11 4.03 2.82 -10.95
CA ASN A 11 3.63 4.15 -10.51
C ASN A 11 4.84 4.85 -9.86
N GLY A 12 5.62 5.53 -10.66
CA GLY A 12 6.98 5.92 -10.30
C GLY A 12 7.88 4.69 -10.33
N PRO A 13 8.20 4.07 -9.18
CA PRO A 13 8.85 2.77 -9.17
C PRO A 13 7.99 1.67 -9.79
N VAL A 14 8.62 0.57 -10.13
CA VAL A 14 7.94 -0.70 -10.40
C VAL A 14 7.76 -1.44 -9.08
N TRP A 15 6.52 -1.74 -8.75
CA TRP A 15 6.11 -2.44 -7.54
C TRP A 15 5.81 -3.91 -7.82
N ASN A 16 6.42 -4.79 -7.05
CA ASN A 16 6.00 -6.19 -7.02
C ASN A 16 4.92 -6.32 -5.93
N ALA A 17 3.69 -6.51 -6.34
CA ALA A 17 2.55 -6.62 -5.44
C ALA A 17 2.18 -8.09 -5.21
N LEU A 18 2.04 -8.47 -3.96
CA LEU A 18 1.59 -9.80 -3.54
C LEU A 18 0.36 -9.64 -2.64
N GLU A 19 -0.76 -10.20 -3.07
CA GLU A 19 -1.93 -10.31 -2.23
C GLU A 19 -1.90 -11.63 -1.46
N LEU A 20 -2.02 -11.53 -0.14
CA LEU A 20 -2.11 -12.67 0.75
C LEU A 20 -3.57 -12.88 1.18
N GLU A 21 -3.86 -14.03 1.74
CA GLU A 21 -5.23 -14.44 2.06
C GLU A 21 -5.98 -13.49 3.01
N ASP A 22 -5.26 -12.77 3.89
CA ASP A 22 -5.84 -11.78 4.80
C ASP A 22 -4.77 -10.85 5.41
N ALA A 23 -5.27 -9.85 6.16
CA ALA A 23 -4.44 -8.85 6.83
C ALA A 23 -3.54 -9.45 7.92
N GLU A 24 -3.99 -10.48 8.63
CA GLU A 24 -3.19 -11.15 9.66
C GLU A 24 -1.97 -11.83 9.05
N THR A 25 -2.15 -12.46 7.92
CA THR A 25 -1.05 -13.06 7.15
C THR A 25 -0.03 -12.02 6.70
N VAL A 26 -0.47 -10.84 6.25
CA VAL A 26 0.42 -9.71 5.91
C VAL A 26 1.21 -9.25 7.14
N LEU A 27 0.55 -9.07 8.28
CA LEU A 27 1.21 -8.65 9.52
C LEU A 27 2.18 -9.72 10.06
N GLY A 28 1.91 -10.99 9.79
CA GLY A 28 2.73 -12.11 10.20
C GLY A 28 4.05 -12.28 9.43
N ILE A 29 4.25 -11.56 8.31
CA ILE A 29 5.50 -11.65 7.54
C ILE A 29 6.69 -11.21 8.38
N ASN A 30 7.71 -12.06 8.46
CA ASN A 30 8.98 -11.68 9.06
C ASN A 30 9.84 -10.94 8.02
N SER A 31 9.93 -9.62 8.15
CA SER A 31 10.65 -8.76 7.21
C SER A 31 12.14 -9.10 7.11
N ALA A 32 12.75 -9.62 8.18
CA ALA A 32 14.15 -10.04 8.18
C ALA A 32 14.42 -11.26 7.27
N ARG A 33 13.39 -12.02 6.92
CA ARG A 33 13.48 -13.19 6.03
C ARG A 33 13.17 -12.86 4.57
N VAL A 34 12.68 -11.66 4.30
CA VAL A 34 12.39 -11.19 2.95
C VAL A 34 13.68 -10.66 2.34
N ARG A 35 14.24 -11.39 1.38
CA ARG A 35 15.48 -11.05 0.68
C ARG A 35 15.21 -10.93 -0.80
N TYR A 36 15.61 -9.82 -1.38
CA TYR A 36 15.49 -9.54 -2.81
C TYR A 36 16.74 -8.82 -3.28
N ASP A 37 17.70 -9.58 -3.78
CA ASP A 37 18.91 -9.00 -4.35
C ASP A 37 18.66 -8.47 -5.77
N ASP A 38 17.68 -9.06 -6.49
CA ASP A 38 17.39 -8.77 -7.89
C ASP A 38 16.00 -8.17 -8.16
N PHE A 39 15.14 -8.04 -7.14
CA PHE A 39 13.78 -7.52 -7.28
C PHE A 39 13.63 -6.21 -6.54
N GLY A 40 12.92 -5.27 -7.16
CA GLY A 40 12.59 -3.99 -6.54
C GLY A 40 11.70 -4.13 -5.29
N PRO A 41 11.21 -3.01 -4.78
CA PRO A 41 10.40 -3.02 -3.56
C PRO A 41 9.12 -3.84 -3.72
N ILE A 42 8.68 -4.46 -2.62
CA ILE A 42 7.50 -5.32 -2.59
C ILE A 42 6.43 -4.71 -1.71
N GLY A 43 5.21 -4.70 -2.25
CA GLY A 43 4.00 -4.40 -1.52
C GLY A 43 3.24 -5.69 -1.19
N PHE A 44 2.95 -5.91 0.08
CA PHE A 44 2.06 -6.98 0.53
C PHE A 44 0.70 -6.38 0.88
N LEU A 45 -0.36 -6.97 0.39
CA LEU A 45 -1.75 -6.55 0.58
C LEU A 45 -2.55 -7.71 1.17
N GLY A 46 -3.40 -7.43 2.16
CA GLY A 46 -4.33 -8.41 2.71
C GLY A 46 -5.64 -7.78 3.13
N VAL A 47 -6.75 -8.45 2.82
CA VAL A 47 -8.09 -7.99 3.20
C VAL A 47 -8.29 -8.07 4.72
N THR A 48 -8.90 -7.04 5.30
CA THR A 48 -9.26 -7.01 6.71
C THR A 48 -10.68 -7.56 6.88
N ARG A 49 -10.86 -8.48 7.82
CA ARG A 49 -12.15 -9.14 8.02
C ARG A 49 -12.86 -8.73 9.31
N ASP A 50 -12.11 -8.28 10.30
CA ASP A 50 -12.56 -8.04 11.67
C ASP A 50 -12.52 -6.58 12.12
N GLN A 51 -12.13 -5.66 11.23
CA GLN A 51 -12.12 -4.22 11.48
C GLN A 51 -12.97 -3.50 10.43
N ALA A 52 -14.15 -3.01 10.83
CA ALA A 52 -15.11 -2.39 9.91
C ALA A 52 -14.61 -1.11 9.22
N GLU A 53 -13.64 -0.40 9.80
CA GLU A 53 -13.14 0.87 9.29
C GLU A 53 -11.95 0.72 8.33
N ILE A 54 -11.31 -0.45 8.27
CA ILE A 54 -10.14 -0.71 7.45
C ILE A 54 -10.45 -1.84 6.49
N ASP A 55 -10.31 -1.57 5.20
CA ASP A 55 -10.59 -2.56 4.15
C ASP A 55 -9.40 -3.48 3.90
N PHE A 56 -8.18 -2.91 3.90
CA PHE A 56 -6.95 -3.65 3.66
C PHE A 56 -5.83 -3.21 4.60
N LYS A 57 -4.92 -4.14 4.91
CA LYS A 57 -3.62 -3.81 5.49
C LYS A 57 -2.53 -4.05 4.45
N VAL A 58 -1.57 -3.12 4.43
CA VAL A 58 -0.45 -3.11 3.50
C VAL A 58 0.86 -3.04 4.25
N ARG A 59 1.88 -3.72 3.73
CA ARG A 59 3.28 -3.53 4.13
C ARG A 59 4.13 -3.33 2.89
N MET A 60 5.05 -2.38 2.95
CA MET A 60 6.05 -2.15 1.91
C MET A 60 7.43 -2.49 2.43
N LEU A 61 8.07 -3.45 1.82
CA LEU A 61 9.42 -3.89 2.17
C LEU A 61 10.37 -3.58 1.01
N ALA A 62 11.49 -2.92 1.33
CA ALA A 62 12.51 -2.56 0.37
C ALA A 62 13.92 -2.85 0.92
N PRO A 63 14.25 -4.13 1.18
CA PRO A 63 15.50 -4.50 1.85
C PRO A 63 16.75 -4.10 1.07
N SER A 64 16.68 -4.03 -0.27
CA SER A 64 17.80 -3.63 -1.13
C SER A 64 18.10 -2.13 -1.12
N SER A 65 17.18 -1.29 -0.63
CA SER A 65 17.35 0.18 -0.59
C SER A 65 17.87 0.71 0.75
N GLY A 66 18.23 -0.18 1.69
CA GLY A 66 18.59 0.22 3.04
C GLY A 66 17.41 0.59 3.94
N MET A 67 16.21 0.58 3.40
CA MET A 67 14.96 0.78 4.15
C MET A 67 14.25 -0.57 4.32
N THR A 68 14.14 -1.04 5.54
CA THR A 68 13.52 -2.35 5.80
C THR A 68 12.03 -2.33 5.52
N GLU A 69 11.33 -1.32 5.99
CA GLU A 69 9.88 -1.16 5.84
C GLU A 69 9.51 0.33 5.86
N ASP A 70 8.62 0.74 4.95
CA ASP A 70 8.13 2.11 4.89
C ASP A 70 6.85 2.27 5.70
N PRO A 71 6.72 3.35 6.51
CA PRO A 71 5.53 3.58 7.34
C PRO A 71 4.27 3.88 6.53
N ILE A 72 4.39 4.56 5.38
CA ILE A 72 3.27 4.85 4.49
C ILE A 72 3.78 5.19 3.09
N THR A 73 3.26 4.51 2.09
CA THR A 73 3.77 4.60 0.72
C THR A 73 2.66 5.00 -0.25
N GLY A 74 2.56 6.29 -0.54
CA GLY A 74 1.51 6.84 -1.39
C GLY A 74 1.49 6.22 -2.79
N SER A 75 2.65 6.14 -3.44
CA SER A 75 2.77 5.60 -4.82
C SER A 75 2.42 4.11 -4.91
N LEU A 76 2.81 3.30 -3.93
CA LEU A 76 2.40 1.90 -3.85
C LEU A 76 0.88 1.77 -3.66
N ASN A 77 0.32 2.50 -2.69
CA ASN A 77 -1.12 2.42 -2.40
C ASN A 77 -1.97 2.91 -3.58
N ALA A 78 -1.50 3.90 -4.34
CA ALA A 78 -2.14 4.30 -5.59
C ALA A 78 -2.11 3.18 -6.65
N ALA A 79 -0.98 2.50 -6.80
CA ALA A 79 -0.84 1.38 -7.72
C ALA A 79 -1.74 0.19 -7.31
N LEU A 80 -1.76 -0.15 -6.02
CA LEU A 80 -2.63 -1.20 -5.47
C LEU A 80 -4.12 -0.86 -5.67
N ALA A 81 -4.51 0.38 -5.41
CA ALA A 81 -5.88 0.84 -5.61
C ALA A 81 -6.32 0.74 -7.08
N LYS A 82 -5.46 1.12 -8.01
CA LYS A 82 -5.72 0.94 -9.45
C LYS A 82 -5.84 -0.54 -9.85
N TRP A 83 -5.03 -1.38 -9.26
CA TRP A 83 -5.14 -2.83 -9.45
C TRP A 83 -6.49 -3.36 -8.96
N LEU A 84 -6.94 -2.92 -7.78
CA LEU A 84 -8.27 -3.28 -7.24
C LEU A 84 -9.40 -2.75 -8.13
N VAL A 85 -9.28 -1.54 -8.70
CA VAL A 85 -10.24 -1.01 -9.69
C VAL A 85 -10.31 -1.93 -10.90
N SER A 86 -9.18 -2.35 -11.45
CA SER A 86 -9.13 -3.23 -12.63
C SER A 86 -9.78 -4.60 -12.40
N GLN A 87 -9.85 -5.03 -11.14
CA GLN A 87 -10.50 -6.26 -10.71
C GLN A 87 -11.97 -6.08 -10.32
N GLY A 88 -12.52 -4.86 -10.42
CA GLY A 88 -13.88 -4.53 -9.96
C GLY A 88 -14.07 -4.57 -8.44
N ARG A 89 -12.99 -4.46 -7.67
CA ARG A 89 -12.98 -4.57 -6.20
C ARG A 89 -12.96 -3.23 -5.47
N LEU A 90 -12.87 -2.13 -6.18
CA LEU A 90 -13.02 -0.78 -5.65
C LEU A 90 -14.23 -0.13 -6.29
N ASN A 91 -15.33 0.04 -5.54
CA ASN A 91 -16.59 0.54 -6.05
C ASN A 91 -16.83 2.03 -5.75
N ASP A 92 -16.35 2.54 -4.63
CA ASP A 92 -16.48 3.94 -4.21
C ASP A 92 -15.23 4.41 -3.47
N SER A 93 -14.98 3.88 -2.28
CA SER A 93 -13.84 4.27 -1.45
C SER A 93 -13.29 3.09 -0.66
N LEU A 94 -12.03 3.22 -0.25
CA LEU A 94 -11.33 2.26 0.62
C LEU A 94 -10.51 3.02 1.66
N ILE A 95 -10.31 2.37 2.80
CA ILE A 95 -9.32 2.78 3.81
C ILE A 95 -8.28 1.68 3.94
N ILE A 96 -7.02 2.03 3.71
CA ILE A 96 -5.88 1.14 3.82
C ILE A 96 -5.06 1.53 5.04
N ALA A 97 -4.68 0.56 5.86
CA ALA A 97 -3.76 0.75 6.97
C ALA A 97 -2.36 0.27 6.61
N GLN A 98 -1.34 1.06 6.91
CA GLN A 98 0.07 0.72 6.69
C GLN A 98 0.92 1.19 7.88
N GLY A 99 2.04 0.49 8.14
CA GLY A 99 3.03 0.88 9.14
C GLY A 99 2.82 0.26 10.53
N GLN A 100 1.82 -0.57 10.73
CA GLN A 100 1.48 -1.15 12.05
C GLN A 100 2.65 -1.95 12.64
N LYS A 101 3.41 -2.70 11.85
CA LYS A 101 4.52 -3.54 12.33
C LYS A 101 5.75 -2.74 12.76
N ILE A 102 5.83 -1.47 12.39
CA ILE A 102 6.88 -0.53 12.82
C ILE A 102 6.36 0.56 13.76
N GLY A 103 5.23 0.30 14.42
CA GLY A 103 4.66 1.19 15.43
C GLY A 103 4.02 2.46 14.87
N ARG A 104 3.56 2.44 13.62
CA ARG A 104 2.88 3.57 12.96
C ARG A 104 1.42 3.25 12.70
N GLU A 105 0.60 4.28 12.66
CA GLU A 105 -0.84 4.20 12.41
C GLU A 105 -1.22 4.89 11.09
N GLY A 106 -0.48 4.57 10.03
CA GLY A 106 -0.72 5.14 8.71
C GLY A 106 -2.09 4.76 8.16
N ARG A 107 -2.78 5.74 7.60
CA ARG A 107 -4.07 5.56 6.92
C ARG A 107 -4.00 6.20 5.55
N VAL A 108 -4.44 5.44 4.56
CA VAL A 108 -4.58 5.91 3.18
C VAL A 108 -6.06 5.85 2.81
N PHE A 109 -6.60 7.00 2.44
CA PHE A 109 -7.98 7.15 2.00
C PHE A 109 -8.01 7.15 0.48
N VAL A 110 -8.62 6.13 -0.10
CA VAL A 110 -8.75 5.97 -1.54
C VAL A 110 -10.18 6.25 -1.95
N LYS A 111 -10.36 7.07 -2.99
CA LYS A 111 -11.67 7.33 -3.56
C LYS A 111 -11.65 7.14 -5.07
N LEU A 112 -12.59 6.38 -5.60
CA LEU A 112 -12.83 6.27 -7.03
C LEU A 112 -13.61 7.50 -7.50
N ILE A 113 -13.02 8.28 -8.40
CA ILE A 113 -13.61 9.51 -8.93
C ILE A 113 -14.40 9.23 -10.21
N ASN A 114 -13.83 8.42 -11.09
CA ASN A 114 -14.47 8.05 -12.35
C ASN A 114 -14.19 6.57 -12.63
N ARG A 115 -15.26 5.80 -12.74
CA ARG A 115 -15.20 4.36 -12.99
C ARG A 115 -14.75 4.03 -14.41
N ASP A 116 -15.11 4.86 -15.39
CA ASP A 116 -14.84 4.57 -16.80
C ASP A 116 -13.36 4.64 -17.14
N ASP A 117 -12.63 5.60 -16.55
CA ASP A 117 -11.18 5.76 -16.74
C ASP A 117 -10.35 5.25 -15.55
N GLY A 118 -11.00 4.77 -14.49
CA GLY A 118 -10.35 4.29 -13.27
C GLY A 118 -9.62 5.39 -12.49
N LYS A 119 -10.05 6.64 -12.63
CA LYS A 119 -9.44 7.77 -11.91
C LYS A 119 -9.73 7.68 -10.42
N ILE A 120 -8.68 7.72 -9.62
CA ILE A 120 -8.73 7.68 -8.17
C ILE A 120 -8.06 8.90 -7.54
N THR A 121 -8.40 9.16 -6.28
CA THR A 121 -7.62 10.03 -5.40
C THR A 121 -7.06 9.23 -4.25
N ILE A 122 -5.85 9.63 -3.83
CA ILE A 122 -5.16 9.11 -2.65
C ILE A 122 -5.02 10.26 -1.66
N GLY A 123 -5.46 10.05 -0.44
CA GLY A 123 -5.36 11.03 0.63
C GLY A 123 -4.79 10.41 1.91
N GLY A 124 -4.31 11.27 2.78
CA GLY A 124 -3.81 10.88 4.10
C GLY A 124 -3.95 12.04 5.07
N ASP A 125 -3.94 11.75 6.36
CA ASP A 125 -3.91 12.77 7.39
C ASP A 125 -2.56 13.48 7.38
N THR A 126 -2.59 14.80 7.35
CA THR A 126 -1.40 15.63 7.19
C THR A 126 -1.41 16.78 8.21
N GLN A 127 -0.26 17.03 8.81
CA GLN A 127 -0.05 18.16 9.68
C GLN A 127 1.05 19.07 9.13
N ILE A 128 0.76 20.37 8.97
CA ILE A 128 1.74 21.36 8.53
C ILE A 128 2.58 21.77 9.74
N LEU A 129 3.86 21.46 9.72
CA LEU A 129 4.81 21.84 10.76
C LEU A 129 5.62 23.08 10.39
N ILE A 130 5.95 23.23 9.11
CA ILE A 130 6.73 24.36 8.60
C ILE A 130 6.10 24.84 7.30
N ALA A 131 5.91 26.15 7.14
CA ALA A 131 5.46 26.79 5.91
C ALA A 131 6.43 27.91 5.51
N GLY A 132 6.76 28.01 4.21
CA GLY A 132 7.68 29.02 3.69
C GLY A 132 7.66 29.10 2.18
N HIS A 133 8.56 29.94 1.63
CA HIS A 133 8.70 30.17 0.20
C HIS A 133 10.11 29.83 -0.26
N VAL A 134 10.22 29.30 -1.46
CA VAL A 134 11.48 29.03 -2.14
C VAL A 134 11.51 29.82 -3.44
N LEU A 135 12.60 30.54 -3.69
CA LEU A 135 12.89 31.14 -4.99
C LEU A 135 13.76 30.17 -5.79
N LEU A 136 13.26 29.72 -6.91
CA LEU A 136 13.97 28.81 -7.82
C LEU A 136 14.51 29.57 -9.02
#